data_230204f6b632b830039ae7797f3762c7
#
_entry.id   230204f6b632b830039ae7797f3762c7
#
_cell.length_a   1.000
_cell.length_b   1.000
_cell.length_c   1.000
_cell.angle_alpha   90.00
_cell.angle_beta   90.00
_cell.angle_gamma   90.00
#
_symmetry.space_group_name_H-M   'P 1'
#
loop_
_entity.id
_entity.type
_entity.pdbx_description
1 polymer ?
#
loop_
_entity_poly.entity_id
_entity_poly.type
_entity_poly.pdbx_seq_one_letter_code
_entity_poly.pdbx_strand_id
1 'polypeptide(L)'
;MQVRTTVLYAALSLACLASAHADTLDKVSQSGQITLAYRESSVPFSYLNQSKPAGISVDISNAVVEAVKKATGKNDIKVNWQAVTSQNRIPLLTNGTIDLECGSTTNNTTRGKDVDFAINHFYTGTRLLVKKSSGIKNYSDLKGKTVAVTSGTTNLQVMRKANAENNWGIDMVHPKDHSDAFLLVESDRASAFAMDDILLYGLIANAKNPGDYEVVGDALQVEPYACMLRKDDPKFKALVDGVISDMMKTGQFTQLYDKWFVQPIPPSNMALNLPMSEQLKQNLVELSDKPAF
;
A
#
# COMPACT_ATOMS: atom_id res chain seq x y z
N MET A 1 -4.15 -80.30 15.68
CA MET A 1 -3.12 -79.33 15.29
C MET A 1 -3.87 -78.04 14.90
N GLN A 2 -4.00 -77.11 15.85
CA GLN A 2 -4.73 -75.83 15.65
C GLN A 2 -3.71 -74.71 15.38
N VAL A 3 -3.80 -74.12 14.20
CA VAL A 3 -2.99 -72.94 13.80
C VAL A 3 -3.77 -71.70 14.26
N ARG A 4 -3.19 -70.97 15.22
CA ARG A 4 -3.71 -69.64 15.67
C ARG A 4 -3.13 -68.59 14.76
N THR A 5 -3.99 -67.97 13.95
CA THR A 5 -3.65 -66.80 13.13
C THR A 5 -3.79 -65.54 13.99
N THR A 6 -2.65 -64.91 14.30
CA THR A 6 -2.60 -63.62 14.99
C THR A 6 -2.73 -62.50 13.96
N VAL A 7 -3.86 -61.77 13.97
CA VAL A 7 -4.08 -60.60 13.13
C VAL A 7 -3.49 -59.39 13.84
N LEU A 8 -2.42 -58.80 13.26
CA LEU A 8 -1.77 -57.56 13.72
C LEU A 8 -2.53 -56.38 13.13
N TYR A 9 -3.27 -55.65 13.94
CA TYR A 9 -3.86 -54.37 13.56
C TYR A 9 -2.76 -53.27 13.63
N ALA A 10 -2.25 -52.87 12.50
CA ALA A 10 -1.45 -51.67 12.38
C ALA A 10 -2.38 -50.43 12.35
N ALA A 11 -2.50 -49.73 13.45
CA ALA A 11 -3.19 -48.43 13.52
C ALA A 11 -2.31 -47.38 12.83
N LEU A 12 -2.69 -47.04 11.59
CA LEU A 12 -2.08 -45.93 10.85
C LEU A 12 -2.64 -44.61 11.44
N SER A 13 -1.93 -44.01 12.36
CA SER A 13 -2.20 -42.66 12.86
C SER A 13 -1.88 -41.68 11.74
N LEU A 14 -2.90 -41.21 11.04
CA LEU A 14 -2.81 -40.07 10.12
C LEU A 14 -2.60 -38.81 10.97
N ALA A 15 -1.34 -38.44 11.21
CA ALA A 15 -1.01 -37.12 11.75
C ALA A 15 -1.39 -36.12 10.66
N CYS A 16 -2.50 -35.42 10.84
CA CYS A 16 -2.80 -34.18 10.11
C CYS A 16 -1.69 -33.19 10.43
N LEU A 17 -0.68 -33.09 9.56
CA LEU A 17 0.22 -31.96 9.51
C LEU A 17 -0.63 -30.76 9.10
N ALA A 18 -1.27 -30.12 10.09
CA ALA A 18 -1.70 -28.76 9.94
C ALA A 18 -0.42 -28.00 9.59
N SER A 19 -0.32 -27.48 8.37
CA SER A 19 0.71 -26.53 7.99
C SER A 19 0.52 -25.32 8.90
N ALA A 20 1.14 -25.35 10.07
CA ALA A 20 1.26 -24.16 10.92
C ALA A 20 2.10 -23.18 10.09
N HIS A 21 1.44 -22.27 9.40
CA HIS A 21 2.14 -21.07 8.94
C HIS A 21 2.71 -20.44 10.21
N ALA A 22 4.04 -20.46 10.32
CA ALA A 22 4.70 -19.85 11.45
C ALA A 22 4.23 -18.39 11.53
N ASP A 23 3.59 -18.04 12.63
CA ASP A 23 3.26 -16.66 13.02
C ASP A 23 4.48 -15.77 12.75
N THR A 24 4.27 -14.58 12.22
CA THR A 24 5.36 -13.66 11.86
C THR A 24 6.24 -13.36 13.07
N LEU A 25 5.65 -13.22 14.27
CA LEU A 25 6.42 -12.99 15.50
C LEU A 25 7.31 -14.19 15.85
N ASP A 26 6.81 -15.41 15.67
CA ASP A 26 7.60 -16.64 15.89
C ASP A 26 8.73 -16.75 14.88
N LYS A 27 8.47 -16.48 13.60
CA LYS A 27 9.48 -16.41 12.53
C LYS A 27 10.59 -15.41 12.89
N VAL A 28 10.22 -14.18 13.28
CA VAL A 28 11.17 -13.13 13.64
C VAL A 28 11.93 -13.49 14.91
N SER A 29 11.25 -14.07 15.91
CA SER A 29 11.87 -14.54 17.14
C SER A 29 12.91 -15.62 16.90
N GLN A 30 12.68 -16.51 15.94
CA GLN A 30 13.64 -17.59 15.61
C GLN A 30 14.78 -17.10 14.72
N SER A 31 14.47 -16.32 13.67
CA SER A 31 15.46 -15.89 12.67
C SER A 31 16.28 -14.66 13.08
N GLY A 32 15.77 -13.83 14.02
CA GLY A 32 16.34 -12.52 14.33
C GLY A 32 16.23 -11.51 13.21
N GLN A 33 15.31 -11.71 12.24
CA GLN A 33 15.17 -10.85 11.07
C GLN A 33 13.70 -10.57 10.75
N ILE A 34 13.42 -9.35 10.29
CA ILE A 34 12.14 -8.94 9.71
C ILE A 34 12.39 -8.29 8.35
N THR A 35 11.55 -8.59 7.36
CA THR A 35 11.63 -7.98 6.03
C THR A 35 10.44 -7.08 5.79
N LEU A 36 10.70 -5.79 5.65
CA LEU A 36 9.71 -4.76 5.37
C LEU A 36 9.73 -4.41 3.89
N ALA A 37 8.56 -4.20 3.30
CA ALA A 37 8.47 -3.71 1.95
C ALA A 37 8.53 -2.18 1.91
N TYR A 38 9.07 -1.63 0.80
CA TYR A 38 8.99 -0.21 0.49
C TYR A 38 8.65 0.01 -0.98
N ARG A 39 8.10 1.19 -1.29
CA ARG A 39 7.83 1.66 -2.64
C ARG A 39 8.90 2.67 -3.04
N GLU A 40 9.16 2.77 -4.35
CA GLU A 40 10.19 3.69 -4.87
C GLU A 40 9.61 5.07 -5.24
N SER A 41 8.30 5.16 -5.52
CA SER A 41 7.68 6.39 -6.06
C SER A 41 6.28 6.71 -5.50
N SER A 42 5.93 6.23 -4.30
CA SER A 42 4.64 6.53 -3.65
C SER A 42 4.77 7.67 -2.63
N VAL A 43 5.12 8.88 -3.09
CA VAL A 43 5.25 10.08 -2.24
C VAL A 43 3.86 10.54 -1.75
N PRO A 44 3.68 10.84 -0.46
CA PRO A 44 4.64 10.87 0.66
C PRO A 44 4.63 9.60 1.53
N PHE A 45 4.05 8.49 1.08
CA PHE A 45 3.88 7.26 1.88
C PHE A 45 5.17 6.44 1.98
N SER A 46 5.70 6.04 0.84
CA SER A 46 6.93 5.25 0.74
C SER A 46 7.60 5.55 -0.59
N TYR A 47 8.81 6.08 -0.53
CA TYR A 47 9.60 6.46 -1.70
C TYR A 47 11.09 6.47 -1.38
N LEU A 48 11.94 6.56 -2.40
CA LEU A 48 13.37 6.67 -2.20
C LEU A 48 13.79 8.14 -2.05
N ASN A 49 14.40 8.45 -0.91
CA ASN A 49 15.14 9.68 -0.67
C ASN A 49 16.61 9.36 -0.48
N GLN A 50 17.48 9.79 -1.40
CA GLN A 50 18.92 9.49 -1.37
C GLN A 50 19.20 7.99 -1.17
N SER A 51 18.50 7.15 -1.95
CA SER A 51 18.60 5.68 -1.89
C SER A 51 18.14 5.03 -0.58
N LYS A 52 17.43 5.76 0.29
CA LYS A 52 16.83 5.22 1.52
C LYS A 52 15.32 5.32 1.47
N PRO A 53 14.58 4.29 1.93
CA PRO A 53 13.14 4.40 2.11
C PRO A 53 12.77 5.56 3.04
N ALA A 54 11.80 6.38 2.64
CA ALA A 54 11.27 7.50 3.40
C ALA A 54 9.76 7.62 3.18
N GLY A 55 9.06 8.28 4.11
CA GLY A 55 7.62 8.50 4.04
C GLY A 55 6.89 8.10 5.32
N ILE A 56 5.61 8.50 5.43
CA ILE A 56 4.80 8.21 6.62
C ILE A 56 4.66 6.71 6.86
N SER A 57 4.51 5.91 5.80
CA SER A 57 4.38 4.46 5.90
C SER A 57 5.69 3.80 6.34
N VAL A 58 6.83 4.39 6.01
CA VAL A 58 8.14 3.94 6.49
C VAL A 58 8.30 4.25 7.99
N ASP A 59 7.84 5.42 8.45
CA ASP A 59 7.83 5.78 9.87
C ASP A 59 6.91 4.82 10.67
N ILE A 60 5.71 4.49 10.14
CA ILE A 60 4.81 3.49 10.74
C ILE A 60 5.50 2.11 10.80
N SER A 61 6.14 1.67 9.71
CA SER A 61 6.85 0.39 9.66
C SER A 61 7.97 0.31 10.70
N ASN A 62 8.73 1.40 10.89
CA ASN A 62 9.77 1.47 11.91
C ASN A 62 9.18 1.36 13.34
N ALA A 63 8.03 1.98 13.59
CA ALA A 63 7.35 1.84 14.89
C ALA A 63 6.85 0.41 15.13
N VAL A 64 6.39 -0.28 14.08
CA VAL A 64 6.06 -1.72 14.16
C VAL A 64 7.30 -2.54 14.51
N VAL A 65 8.46 -2.26 13.95
CA VAL A 65 9.72 -2.94 14.32
C VAL A 65 10.02 -2.79 15.81
N GLU A 66 9.87 -1.60 16.37
CA GLU A 66 10.10 -1.39 17.80
C GLU A 66 9.11 -2.18 18.67
N ALA A 67 7.85 -2.30 18.23
CA ALA A 67 6.86 -3.15 18.91
C ALA A 67 7.22 -4.65 18.79
N VAL A 68 7.72 -5.10 17.64
CA VAL A 68 8.19 -6.48 17.41
C VAL A 68 9.38 -6.80 18.31
N LYS A 69 10.35 -5.88 18.46
CA LYS A 69 11.48 -6.06 19.41
C LYS A 69 10.99 -6.30 20.83
N LYS A 70 10.02 -5.49 21.28
CA LYS A 70 9.40 -5.64 22.62
C LYS A 70 8.67 -6.98 22.75
N ALA A 71 7.86 -7.35 21.77
CA ALA A 71 7.06 -8.57 21.80
C ALA A 71 7.90 -9.85 21.79
N THR A 72 9.04 -9.83 21.07
CA THR A 72 9.96 -10.98 20.97
C THR A 72 11.05 -10.99 22.03
N GLY A 73 11.25 -9.90 22.78
CA GLY A 73 12.35 -9.73 23.71
C GLY A 73 13.72 -9.58 23.06
N LYS A 74 13.78 -9.32 21.75
CA LYS A 74 15.02 -9.19 20.97
C LYS A 74 15.25 -7.75 20.54
N ASN A 75 16.33 -7.14 20.99
CA ASN A 75 16.69 -5.75 20.65
C ASN A 75 17.49 -5.63 19.35
N ASP A 76 18.10 -6.71 18.88
CA ASP A 76 19.04 -6.77 17.75
C ASP A 76 18.42 -7.36 16.47
N ILE A 77 17.10 -7.21 16.29
CA ILE A 77 16.40 -7.66 15.08
C ILE A 77 16.97 -6.92 13.87
N LYS A 78 17.49 -7.70 12.90
CA LYS A 78 17.93 -7.18 11.61
C LYS A 78 16.71 -6.81 10.76
N VAL A 79 16.61 -5.54 10.36
CA VAL A 79 15.58 -5.05 9.44
C VAL A 79 16.12 -5.10 8.00
N ASN A 80 15.46 -5.88 7.15
CA ASN A 80 15.72 -5.91 5.72
C ASN A 80 14.63 -5.10 5.00
N TRP A 81 15.02 -4.33 3.98
CA TRP A 81 14.10 -3.58 3.15
C TRP A 81 14.05 -4.16 1.76
N GLN A 82 12.84 -4.49 1.28
CA GLN A 82 12.57 -5.05 -0.04
C GLN A 82 11.75 -4.09 -0.88
N ALA A 83 12.29 -3.68 -2.03
CA ALA A 83 11.54 -2.89 -3.02
C ALA A 83 10.38 -3.70 -3.59
N VAL A 84 9.19 -3.09 -3.66
CA VAL A 84 8.01 -3.72 -4.25
C VAL A 84 7.26 -2.76 -5.17
N THR A 85 6.57 -3.32 -6.15
CA THR A 85 5.64 -2.61 -7.04
C THR A 85 4.20 -2.89 -6.63
N SER A 86 3.25 -2.16 -7.21
CA SER A 86 1.82 -2.44 -7.00
C SER A 86 1.44 -3.87 -7.42
N GLN A 87 2.14 -4.43 -8.41
CA GLN A 87 1.83 -5.74 -8.97
C GLN A 87 2.41 -6.90 -8.15
N ASN A 88 3.61 -6.76 -7.57
CA ASN A 88 4.30 -7.88 -6.91
C ASN A 88 4.17 -7.91 -5.38
N ARG A 89 3.71 -6.82 -4.72
CA ARG A 89 3.65 -6.72 -3.25
C ARG A 89 2.81 -7.82 -2.59
N ILE A 90 1.62 -8.14 -3.13
CA ILE A 90 0.76 -9.20 -2.58
C ILE A 90 1.41 -10.58 -2.73
N PRO A 91 1.86 -11.01 -3.93
CA PRO A 91 2.62 -12.27 -4.06
C PRO A 91 3.83 -12.39 -3.14
N LEU A 92 4.61 -11.30 -2.96
CA LEU A 92 5.78 -11.33 -2.07
C LEU A 92 5.41 -11.42 -0.59
N LEU A 93 4.26 -10.87 -0.20
CA LEU A 93 3.73 -11.00 1.15
C LEU A 93 3.20 -12.41 1.43
N THR A 94 2.39 -12.94 0.51
CA THR A 94 1.76 -14.27 0.68
C THR A 94 2.76 -15.41 0.66
N ASN A 95 3.85 -15.30 -0.11
CA ASN A 95 4.91 -16.31 -0.13
C ASN A 95 5.96 -16.15 1.00
N GLY A 96 5.82 -15.14 1.86
CA GLY A 96 6.71 -14.91 3.01
C GLY A 96 8.04 -14.25 2.69
N THR A 97 8.26 -13.73 1.47
CA THR A 97 9.45 -12.94 1.11
C THR A 97 9.50 -11.64 1.90
N ILE A 98 8.36 -11.00 2.12
CA ILE A 98 8.20 -9.84 3.00
C ILE A 98 7.26 -10.18 4.14
N ASP A 99 7.41 -9.48 5.27
CA ASP A 99 6.61 -9.70 6.48
C ASP A 99 5.52 -8.64 6.66
N LEU A 100 5.78 -7.42 6.24
CA LEU A 100 4.87 -6.28 6.31
C LEU A 100 5.04 -5.40 5.07
N GLU A 101 3.94 -4.95 4.51
CA GLU A 101 3.91 -3.87 3.52
C GLU A 101 3.05 -2.72 4.03
N CYS A 102 3.66 -1.60 4.36
CA CYS A 102 3.00 -0.33 4.57
C CYS A 102 3.42 0.59 3.41
N GLY A 103 2.50 0.90 2.55
CA GLY A 103 2.74 1.74 1.38
C GLY A 103 1.49 2.54 1.03
N SER A 104 1.21 2.64 -0.25
CA SER A 104 -0.02 3.18 -0.80
C SER A 104 -0.94 2.03 -1.25
N THR A 105 -1.37 1.20 -0.30
CA THR A 105 -2.15 0.00 -0.63
C THR A 105 -3.59 0.14 -0.19
N THR A 106 -4.49 0.16 -1.17
CA THR A 106 -5.92 0.16 -0.94
C THR A 106 -6.36 -1.11 -0.26
N ASN A 107 -6.98 -0.97 0.90
CA ASN A 107 -7.70 -2.02 1.59
C ASN A 107 -9.06 -2.22 0.91
N ASN A 108 -9.28 -3.38 0.29
CA ASN A 108 -10.53 -3.75 -0.32
C ASN A 108 -10.85 -5.25 -0.15
N THR A 109 -12.12 -5.60 -0.36
CA THR A 109 -12.60 -6.98 -0.15
C THR A 109 -11.94 -8.01 -1.07
N THR A 110 -11.53 -7.61 -2.28
CA THR A 110 -10.85 -8.51 -3.23
C THR A 110 -9.48 -8.92 -2.71
N ARG A 111 -8.67 -7.94 -2.30
CA ARG A 111 -7.33 -8.19 -1.72
C ARG A 111 -7.41 -8.88 -0.36
N GLY A 112 -8.45 -8.58 0.43
CA GLY A 112 -8.73 -9.22 1.71
C GLY A 112 -9.00 -10.73 1.64
N LYS A 113 -9.12 -11.32 0.43
CA LYS A 113 -9.15 -12.78 0.25
C LYS A 113 -7.78 -13.41 0.44
N ASP A 114 -6.72 -12.70 0.10
CA ASP A 114 -5.34 -13.19 0.06
C ASP A 114 -4.47 -12.68 1.21
N VAL A 115 -4.78 -11.48 1.74
CA VAL A 115 -3.99 -10.80 2.79
C VAL A 115 -4.92 -10.21 3.85
N ASP A 116 -4.38 -9.91 5.02
CA ASP A 116 -5.06 -9.09 6.03
C ASP A 116 -4.57 -7.65 5.99
N PHE A 117 -5.43 -6.73 6.42
CA PHE A 117 -5.15 -5.31 6.51
C PHE A 117 -5.23 -4.84 7.96
N ALA A 118 -4.33 -3.94 8.33
CA ALA A 118 -4.39 -3.22 9.60
C ALA A 118 -5.38 -2.04 9.52
N ILE A 119 -5.47 -1.26 10.61
CA ILE A 119 -6.28 -0.04 10.68
C ILE A 119 -5.95 0.89 9.49
N ASN A 120 -6.99 1.41 8.84
CA ASN A 120 -6.84 2.34 7.74
C ASN A 120 -6.20 3.65 8.22
N HIS A 121 -5.14 4.09 7.52
CA HIS A 121 -4.35 5.25 7.92
C HIS A 121 -4.37 6.40 6.90
N PHE A 122 -5.12 6.25 5.80
CA PHE A 122 -5.35 7.32 4.82
C PHE A 122 -6.60 7.02 3.99
N TYR A 123 -7.14 8.05 3.31
CA TYR A 123 -8.24 7.94 2.35
C TYR A 123 -7.95 8.81 1.14
N THR A 124 -8.14 8.27 -0.04
CA THR A 124 -7.82 8.88 -1.34
C THR A 124 -8.85 8.49 -2.40
N GLY A 125 -8.69 8.94 -3.62
CA GLY A 125 -9.53 8.51 -4.73
C GLY A 125 -8.86 8.71 -6.08
N THR A 126 -9.27 7.93 -7.08
CA THR A 126 -8.71 8.00 -8.43
C THR A 126 -9.06 9.31 -9.10
N ARG A 127 -8.04 10.07 -9.52
CA ARG A 127 -8.15 11.31 -10.29
C ARG A 127 -7.14 11.31 -11.45
N LEU A 128 -7.04 12.40 -12.19
CA LEU A 128 -6.16 12.54 -13.34
C LEU A 128 -5.09 13.60 -13.10
N LEU A 129 -3.83 13.25 -13.35
CA LEU A 129 -2.73 14.19 -13.53
C LEU A 129 -2.59 14.50 -15.01
N VAL A 130 -2.55 15.77 -15.37
CA VAL A 130 -2.43 16.27 -16.73
C VAL A 130 -1.48 17.45 -16.81
N LYS A 131 -0.94 17.73 -18.00
CA LYS A 131 -0.33 19.03 -18.28
C LYS A 131 -1.43 20.09 -18.39
N LYS A 132 -1.25 21.26 -17.77
CA LYS A 132 -2.19 22.38 -17.90
C LYS A 132 -2.43 22.79 -19.33
N SER A 133 -1.39 22.72 -20.17
CA SER A 133 -1.45 23.02 -21.59
C SER A 133 -2.34 22.06 -22.39
N SER A 134 -2.67 20.88 -21.85
CA SER A 134 -3.53 19.89 -22.52
C SER A 134 -5.00 20.32 -22.65
N GLY A 135 -5.47 21.23 -21.78
CA GLY A 135 -6.86 21.63 -21.68
C GLY A 135 -7.81 20.58 -21.14
N ILE A 136 -7.32 19.38 -20.74
CA ILE A 136 -8.12 18.31 -20.14
C ILE A 136 -8.57 18.74 -18.74
N LYS A 137 -9.87 18.60 -18.43
CA LYS A 137 -10.44 18.96 -17.13
C LYS A 137 -11.17 17.80 -16.46
N ASN A 138 -11.61 16.81 -17.22
CA ASN A 138 -12.31 15.65 -16.68
C ASN A 138 -12.11 14.40 -17.57
N TYR A 139 -12.72 13.31 -17.18
CA TYR A 139 -12.57 12.00 -17.86
C TYR A 139 -13.15 11.98 -19.27
N SER A 140 -14.19 12.74 -19.55
CA SER A 140 -14.81 12.81 -20.88
C SER A 140 -13.88 13.43 -21.93
N ASP A 141 -12.94 14.27 -21.50
CA ASP A 141 -11.95 14.91 -22.38
C ASP A 141 -10.86 13.93 -22.84
N LEU A 142 -10.83 12.72 -22.25
CA LEU A 142 -9.87 11.65 -22.56
C LEU A 142 -10.28 10.81 -23.78
N LYS A 143 -11.43 11.10 -24.42
CA LYS A 143 -11.93 10.31 -25.54
C LYS A 143 -10.87 10.16 -26.64
N GLY A 144 -10.53 8.89 -26.95
CA GLY A 144 -9.53 8.55 -27.96
C GLY A 144 -8.09 8.93 -27.62
N LYS A 145 -7.82 9.26 -26.35
CA LYS A 145 -6.46 9.62 -25.89
C LYS A 145 -5.79 8.45 -25.17
N THR A 146 -4.47 8.51 -25.14
CA THR A 146 -3.64 7.56 -24.36
C THR A 146 -3.57 8.03 -22.91
N VAL A 147 -3.87 7.12 -21.97
CA VAL A 147 -3.82 7.36 -20.51
C VAL A 147 -2.92 6.34 -19.85
N ALA A 148 -1.96 6.80 -19.07
CA ALA A 148 -1.14 5.95 -18.24
C ALA A 148 -1.92 5.53 -16.98
N VAL A 149 -1.84 4.25 -16.63
CA VAL A 149 -2.39 3.72 -15.36
C VAL A 149 -1.46 2.64 -14.86
N THR A 150 -0.91 2.78 -13.67
CA THR A 150 0.11 1.84 -13.15
C THR A 150 -0.45 0.42 -13.00
N SER A 151 0.32 -0.57 -13.45
CA SER A 151 -0.02 -1.99 -13.34
C SER A 151 -0.25 -2.43 -11.88
N GLY A 152 -1.24 -3.32 -11.64
CA GLY A 152 -1.52 -3.90 -10.32
C GLY A 152 -2.24 -2.98 -9.34
N THR A 153 -2.75 -1.84 -9.81
CA THR A 153 -3.51 -0.87 -9.01
C THR A 153 -5.02 -1.08 -9.10
N THR A 154 -5.75 -0.63 -8.10
CA THR A 154 -7.21 -0.50 -8.13
C THR A 154 -7.64 0.54 -9.18
N ASN A 155 -6.86 1.60 -9.36
CA ASN A 155 -7.10 2.64 -10.35
C ASN A 155 -7.23 2.06 -11.77
N LEU A 156 -6.44 1.03 -12.13
CA LEU A 156 -6.56 0.35 -13.42
C LEU A 156 -7.93 -0.32 -13.58
N GLN A 157 -8.45 -0.96 -12.51
CA GLN A 157 -9.77 -1.59 -12.52
C GLN A 157 -10.88 -0.53 -12.64
N VAL A 158 -10.77 0.54 -11.86
CA VAL A 158 -11.71 1.68 -11.86
C VAL A 158 -11.76 2.34 -13.24
N MET A 159 -10.60 2.65 -13.81
CA MET A 159 -10.52 3.28 -15.13
C MET A 159 -11.03 2.38 -16.25
N ARG A 160 -10.76 1.07 -16.21
CA ARG A 160 -11.33 0.11 -17.17
C ARG A 160 -12.84 0.07 -17.09
N LYS A 161 -13.39 0.00 -15.88
CA LYS A 161 -14.84 0.01 -15.66
C LYS A 161 -15.46 1.30 -16.17
N ALA A 162 -14.97 2.45 -15.74
CA ALA A 162 -15.49 3.76 -16.15
C ALA A 162 -15.37 3.99 -17.66
N ASN A 163 -14.25 3.58 -18.29
CA ASN A 163 -14.06 3.67 -19.73
C ASN A 163 -15.11 2.86 -20.50
N ALA A 164 -15.39 1.63 -20.05
CA ALA A 164 -16.39 0.75 -20.68
C ALA A 164 -17.81 1.28 -20.49
N GLU A 165 -18.18 1.71 -19.28
CA GLU A 165 -19.52 2.20 -18.95
C GLU A 165 -19.88 3.50 -19.69
N ASN A 166 -18.89 4.37 -19.91
CA ASN A 166 -19.08 5.68 -20.52
C ASN A 166 -18.68 5.74 -21.99
N ASN A 167 -18.17 4.63 -22.57
CA ASN A 167 -17.70 4.56 -23.96
C ASN A 167 -16.69 5.67 -24.31
N TRP A 168 -15.73 5.94 -23.43
CA TRP A 168 -14.72 6.99 -23.65
C TRP A 168 -13.70 6.64 -24.73
N GLY A 169 -13.51 5.34 -25.02
CA GLY A 169 -12.54 4.90 -26.03
C GLY A 169 -11.10 5.28 -25.66
N ILE A 170 -10.76 5.23 -24.36
CA ILE A 170 -9.43 5.53 -23.83
C ILE A 170 -8.49 4.36 -24.18
N ASP A 171 -7.31 4.68 -24.74
CA ASP A 171 -6.20 3.74 -24.87
C ASP A 171 -5.34 3.77 -23.61
N MET A 172 -5.30 2.64 -22.86
CA MET A 172 -4.61 2.59 -21.58
C MET A 172 -3.26 1.89 -21.71
N VAL A 173 -2.19 2.59 -21.31
CA VAL A 173 -0.85 2.03 -21.16
C VAL A 173 -0.56 1.75 -19.70
N HIS A 174 0.18 0.67 -19.43
CA HIS A 174 0.31 0.10 -18.08
C HIS A 174 1.78 0.08 -17.60
N PRO A 175 2.36 1.23 -17.22
CA PRO A 175 3.71 1.30 -16.67
C PRO A 175 3.83 0.48 -15.39
N LYS A 176 5.08 0.08 -15.08
CA LYS A 176 5.40 -0.73 -13.91
C LYS A 176 5.25 0.04 -12.60
N ASP A 177 5.63 1.33 -12.59
CA ASP A 177 5.60 2.16 -11.38
C ASP A 177 5.03 3.56 -11.67
N HIS A 178 4.78 4.33 -10.61
CA HIS A 178 4.13 5.64 -10.69
C HIS A 178 5.04 6.69 -11.35
N SER A 179 6.34 6.65 -11.10
CA SER A 179 7.31 7.52 -11.78
C SER A 179 7.37 7.26 -13.29
N ASP A 180 7.31 5.98 -13.71
CA ASP A 180 7.26 5.63 -15.13
C ASP A 180 5.97 6.14 -15.78
N ALA A 181 4.84 6.07 -15.06
CA ALA A 181 3.55 6.59 -15.53
C ALA A 181 3.59 8.12 -15.70
N PHE A 182 4.16 8.82 -14.73
CA PHE A 182 4.32 10.27 -14.80
C PHE A 182 5.25 10.68 -15.93
N LEU A 183 6.37 9.97 -16.16
CA LEU A 183 7.29 10.21 -17.25
C LEU A 183 6.62 10.13 -18.65
N LEU A 184 5.60 9.26 -18.80
CA LEU A 184 4.81 9.20 -20.04
C LEU A 184 4.03 10.50 -20.28
N VAL A 185 3.52 11.13 -19.21
CA VAL A 185 2.85 12.45 -19.31
C VAL A 185 3.87 13.56 -19.57
N GLU A 186 5.01 13.54 -18.88
CA GLU A 186 6.08 14.54 -19.07
C GLU A 186 6.60 14.55 -20.52
N SER A 187 6.72 13.37 -21.12
CA SER A 187 7.23 13.18 -22.50
C SER A 187 6.14 13.21 -23.58
N ASP A 188 4.91 13.61 -23.25
CA ASP A 188 3.76 13.66 -24.18
C ASP A 188 3.38 12.30 -24.81
N ARG A 189 3.82 11.18 -24.22
CA ARG A 189 3.46 9.82 -24.64
C ARG A 189 2.14 9.35 -24.05
N ALA A 190 1.65 10.00 -23.01
CA ALA A 190 0.32 9.87 -22.47
C ALA A 190 -0.27 11.26 -22.24
N SER A 191 -1.58 11.42 -22.46
CA SER A 191 -2.30 12.68 -22.24
C SER A 191 -2.65 12.90 -20.77
N ALA A 192 -2.74 11.83 -19.99
CA ALA A 192 -3.03 11.86 -18.56
C ALA A 192 -2.42 10.65 -17.86
N PHE A 193 -2.27 10.77 -16.53
CA PHE A 193 -2.00 9.66 -15.62
C PHE A 193 -3.15 9.55 -14.62
N ALA A 194 -3.86 8.42 -14.63
CA ALA A 194 -4.94 8.13 -13.68
C ALA A 194 -4.40 7.36 -12.48
N MET A 195 -4.53 7.95 -11.29
CA MET A 195 -4.01 7.41 -10.03
C MET A 195 -4.70 8.09 -8.85
N ASP A 196 -4.43 7.61 -7.64
CA ASP A 196 -4.85 8.22 -6.39
C ASP A 196 -4.32 9.65 -6.28
N ASP A 197 -5.20 10.60 -6.02
CA ASP A 197 -4.92 12.02 -6.06
C ASP A 197 -3.71 12.44 -5.22
N ILE A 198 -3.56 11.87 -4.04
CA ILE A 198 -2.43 12.15 -3.16
C ILE A 198 -1.09 11.76 -3.79
N LEU A 199 -1.02 10.65 -4.54
CA LEU A 199 0.20 10.22 -5.24
C LEU A 199 0.50 11.14 -6.42
N LEU A 200 -0.55 11.64 -7.08
CA LEU A 200 -0.41 12.63 -8.16
C LEU A 200 0.17 13.94 -7.62
N TYR A 201 -0.33 14.44 -6.49
CA TYR A 201 0.25 15.64 -5.83
C TYR A 201 1.70 15.41 -5.42
N GLY A 202 2.03 14.24 -4.87
CA GLY A 202 3.40 13.89 -4.50
C GLY A 202 4.37 13.86 -5.69
N LEU A 203 3.94 13.35 -6.85
CA LEU A 203 4.73 13.36 -8.08
C LEU A 203 4.92 14.78 -8.62
N ILE A 204 3.84 15.58 -8.67
CA ILE A 204 3.92 16.98 -9.10
C ILE A 204 4.89 17.77 -8.21
N ALA A 205 4.84 17.60 -6.90
CA ALA A 205 5.75 18.31 -5.97
C ALA A 205 7.23 18.00 -6.23
N ASN A 206 7.55 16.85 -6.82
CA ASN A 206 8.90 16.44 -7.17
C ASN A 206 9.23 16.60 -8.68
N ALA A 207 8.31 17.13 -9.47
CA ALA A 207 8.55 17.41 -10.89
C ALA A 207 9.55 18.55 -11.08
N LYS A 208 10.24 18.58 -12.22
CA LYS A 208 11.16 19.67 -12.57
C LYS A 208 10.45 21.02 -12.60
N ASN A 209 9.23 21.05 -13.15
CA ASN A 209 8.38 22.24 -13.25
C ASN A 209 6.99 21.91 -12.71
N PRO A 210 6.76 21.91 -11.38
CA PRO A 210 5.47 21.56 -10.78
C PRO A 210 4.29 22.40 -11.31
N GLY A 211 4.56 23.66 -11.67
CA GLY A 211 3.58 24.60 -12.20
C GLY A 211 2.94 24.21 -13.53
N ASP A 212 3.54 23.26 -14.29
CA ASP A 212 3.05 22.82 -15.60
C ASP A 212 1.93 21.78 -15.48
N TYR A 213 1.71 21.20 -14.30
CA TYR A 213 0.78 20.10 -14.07
C TYR A 213 -0.36 20.51 -13.15
N GLU A 214 -1.46 19.79 -13.27
CA GLU A 214 -2.61 19.89 -12.38
C GLU A 214 -3.29 18.52 -12.19
N VAL A 215 -4.00 18.36 -11.07
CA VAL A 215 -4.85 17.20 -10.81
C VAL A 215 -6.31 17.61 -11.06
N VAL A 216 -6.97 16.89 -11.97
CA VAL A 216 -8.32 17.22 -12.46
C VAL A 216 -9.28 16.04 -12.37
N GLY A 217 -10.57 16.28 -12.63
CA GLY A 217 -11.64 15.30 -12.51
C GLY A 217 -12.05 15.05 -11.06
N ASP A 218 -13.28 14.63 -10.84
CA ASP A 218 -13.75 14.20 -9.53
C ASP A 218 -13.20 12.83 -9.18
N ALA A 219 -13.05 12.53 -7.89
CA ALA A 219 -12.63 11.21 -7.45
C ALA A 219 -13.66 10.15 -7.84
N LEU A 220 -13.24 9.12 -8.59
CA LEU A 220 -14.14 8.07 -9.05
C LEU A 220 -14.62 7.15 -7.92
N GLN A 221 -13.85 7.02 -6.86
CA GLN A 221 -14.19 6.27 -5.66
C GLN A 221 -13.31 6.69 -4.50
N VAL A 222 -13.70 6.34 -3.28
CA VAL A 222 -12.89 6.52 -2.08
C VAL A 222 -12.16 5.22 -1.78
N GLU A 223 -10.85 5.32 -1.55
CA GLU A 223 -9.96 4.19 -1.29
C GLU A 223 -9.21 4.38 0.04
N PRO A 224 -9.48 3.55 1.06
CA PRO A 224 -8.69 3.55 2.28
C PRO A 224 -7.34 2.86 2.05
N TYR A 225 -6.25 3.44 2.57
CA TYR A 225 -4.94 2.79 2.63
C TYR A 225 -4.71 2.14 3.99
N ALA A 226 -4.15 0.93 3.97
CA ALA A 226 -3.75 0.22 5.17
C ALA A 226 -2.45 -0.58 4.93
N CYS A 227 -1.74 -0.88 6.02
CA CYS A 227 -0.64 -1.84 5.97
C CYS A 227 -1.19 -3.24 5.70
N MET A 228 -0.52 -4.02 4.84
CA MET A 228 -0.83 -5.42 4.58
C MET A 228 0.09 -6.34 5.36
N LEU A 229 -0.48 -7.43 5.85
CA LEU A 229 0.20 -8.54 6.49
C LEU A 229 -0.36 -9.87 5.98
N ARG A 230 0.35 -10.97 6.25
CA ARG A 230 -0.15 -12.31 5.85
C ARG A 230 -1.49 -12.59 6.50
N LYS A 231 -2.33 -13.30 5.75
CA LYS A 231 -3.60 -13.77 6.24
C LYS A 231 -3.42 -14.80 7.35
N ASP A 232 -4.39 -14.85 8.25
CA ASP A 232 -4.42 -15.81 9.37
C ASP A 232 -3.24 -15.69 10.35
N ASP A 233 -2.72 -14.46 10.51
CA ASP A 233 -1.69 -14.09 11.50
C ASP A 233 -2.24 -13.10 12.54
N PRO A 234 -3.18 -13.54 13.41
CA PRO A 234 -3.91 -12.64 14.31
C PRO A 234 -3.02 -11.95 15.34
N LYS A 235 -1.92 -12.58 15.76
CA LYS A 235 -1.01 -11.98 16.74
C LYS A 235 -0.24 -10.81 16.12
N PHE A 236 0.28 -10.99 14.90
CA PHE A 236 0.97 -9.93 14.21
C PHE A 236 0.02 -8.81 13.81
N LYS A 237 -1.20 -9.15 13.33
CA LYS A 237 -2.24 -8.14 13.08
C LYS A 237 -2.56 -7.32 14.33
N ALA A 238 -2.78 -7.97 15.47
CA ALA A 238 -3.06 -7.27 16.73
C ALA A 238 -1.91 -6.36 17.16
N LEU A 239 -0.64 -6.75 16.92
CA LEU A 239 0.52 -5.91 17.19
C LEU A 239 0.55 -4.68 16.28
N VAL A 240 0.36 -4.85 14.96
CA VAL A 240 0.37 -3.74 13.99
C VAL A 240 -0.80 -2.78 14.26
N ASP A 241 -2.01 -3.30 14.50
CA ASP A 241 -3.18 -2.49 14.86
C ASP A 241 -2.96 -1.75 16.18
N GLY A 242 -2.34 -2.38 17.17
CA GLY A 242 -1.95 -1.75 18.43
C GLY A 242 -1.04 -0.55 18.22
N VAL A 243 -0.02 -0.69 17.39
CA VAL A 243 0.90 0.43 17.08
C VAL A 243 0.17 1.58 16.42
N ILE A 244 -0.64 1.32 15.38
CA ILE A 244 -1.37 2.37 14.66
C ILE A 244 -2.40 3.03 15.58
N SER A 245 -3.15 2.23 16.34
CA SER A 245 -4.13 2.71 17.34
C SER A 245 -3.48 3.62 18.38
N ASP A 246 -2.34 3.22 18.95
CA ASP A 246 -1.62 4.02 19.95
C ASP A 246 -1.12 5.34 19.35
N MET A 247 -0.57 5.31 18.13
CA MET A 247 -0.18 6.54 17.43
C MET A 247 -1.36 7.49 17.23
N MET A 248 -2.53 6.97 16.84
CA MET A 248 -3.74 7.77 16.62
C MET A 248 -4.25 8.37 17.94
N LYS A 249 -4.34 7.57 19.00
CA LYS A 249 -4.85 7.97 20.32
C LYS A 249 -3.94 8.97 21.04
N THR A 250 -2.63 8.84 20.89
CA THR A 250 -1.64 9.71 21.54
C THR A 250 -1.34 11.01 20.79
N GLY A 251 -1.89 11.16 19.58
CA GLY A 251 -1.60 12.31 18.70
C GLY A 251 -0.29 12.17 17.92
N GLN A 252 0.47 11.09 18.10
CA GLN A 252 1.70 10.84 17.34
C GLN A 252 1.40 10.71 15.83
N PHE A 253 0.27 10.08 15.46
CA PHE A 253 -0.14 10.00 14.07
C PHE A 253 -0.38 11.37 13.45
N THR A 254 -1.02 12.29 14.18
CA THR A 254 -1.22 13.68 13.72
C THR A 254 0.10 14.38 13.48
N GLN A 255 1.10 14.21 14.35
CA GLN A 255 2.43 14.75 14.15
C GLN A 255 3.13 14.18 12.90
N LEU A 256 3.00 12.87 12.67
CA LEU A 256 3.51 12.25 11.44
C LEU A 256 2.77 12.74 10.20
N TYR A 257 1.46 12.93 10.30
CA TYR A 257 0.67 13.52 9.22
C TYR A 257 1.16 14.92 8.87
N ASP A 258 1.31 15.78 9.86
CA ASP A 258 1.81 17.16 9.66
C ASP A 258 3.20 17.16 9.02
N LYS A 259 4.10 16.28 9.50
CA LYS A 259 5.45 16.12 8.95
C LYS A 259 5.43 15.81 7.46
N TRP A 260 4.53 14.91 7.00
CA TRP A 260 4.59 14.36 5.65
C TRP A 260 3.61 15.03 4.66
N PHE A 261 2.55 15.67 5.14
CA PHE A 261 1.51 16.26 4.27
C PHE A 261 1.41 17.77 4.37
N VAL A 262 1.89 18.38 5.44
CA VAL A 262 1.78 19.82 5.66
C VAL A 262 3.13 20.52 5.60
N GLN A 263 4.18 19.92 6.16
CA GLN A 263 5.53 20.47 6.15
C GLN A 263 6.28 20.15 4.85
N PRO A 264 7.36 20.92 4.53
CA PRO A 264 8.24 20.59 3.42
C PRO A 264 8.89 19.22 3.58
N ILE A 265 8.83 18.38 2.53
CA ILE A 265 9.36 17.01 2.52
C ILE A 265 10.50 16.86 1.51
N PRO A 266 11.50 15.98 1.78
CA PRO A 266 12.54 15.67 0.82
C PRO A 266 12.00 14.89 -0.39
N PRO A 267 12.70 14.90 -1.56
CA PRO A 267 13.93 15.63 -1.82
C PRO A 267 13.72 17.08 -2.26
N SER A 268 12.53 17.44 -2.76
CA SER A 268 12.24 18.77 -3.34
C SER A 268 12.11 19.88 -2.30
N ASN A 269 11.99 19.53 -1.04
CA ASN A 269 11.69 20.45 0.06
C ASN A 269 10.41 21.27 -0.18
N MET A 270 9.43 20.68 -0.86
CA MET A 270 8.11 21.27 -1.11
C MET A 270 7.09 20.69 -0.12
N ALA A 271 6.19 21.54 0.36
CA ALA A 271 5.06 21.14 1.17
C ALA A 271 3.88 20.79 0.25
N LEU A 272 3.18 19.68 0.55
CA LEU A 272 1.95 19.34 -0.17
C LEU A 272 0.79 20.25 0.28
N ASN A 273 0.88 20.85 1.47
CA ASN A 273 -0.14 21.70 2.08
C ASN A 273 -1.52 21.04 2.13
N LEU A 274 -1.55 19.72 2.37
CA LEU A 274 -2.76 18.93 2.37
C LEU A 274 -3.24 18.68 3.80
N PRO A 275 -4.34 19.34 4.25
CA PRO A 275 -4.90 19.08 5.57
C PRO A 275 -5.53 17.69 5.61
N MET A 276 -5.59 17.11 6.82
CA MET A 276 -6.23 15.82 7.05
C MET A 276 -7.72 15.87 6.67
N SER A 277 -8.18 14.90 5.88
CA SER A 277 -9.59 14.78 5.49
C SER A 277 -10.49 14.49 6.69
N GLU A 278 -11.77 14.88 6.62
CA GLU A 278 -12.74 14.60 7.68
C GLU A 278 -12.88 13.08 7.91
N GLN A 279 -12.83 12.29 6.85
CA GLN A 279 -12.90 10.85 6.95
C GLN A 279 -11.70 10.26 7.73
N LEU A 280 -10.49 10.79 7.50
CA LEU A 280 -9.33 10.36 8.28
C LEU A 280 -9.40 10.84 9.73
N LYS A 281 -9.85 12.08 9.99
CA LYS A 281 -10.09 12.58 11.35
C LYS A 281 -11.10 11.70 12.11
N GLN A 282 -12.16 11.28 11.46
CA GLN A 282 -13.13 10.35 12.04
C GLN A 282 -12.47 9.00 12.35
N ASN A 283 -11.61 8.50 11.46
CA ASN A 283 -10.92 7.23 11.68
C ASN A 283 -9.86 7.25 12.79
N LEU A 284 -9.33 8.43 13.17
CA LEU A 284 -8.46 8.53 14.37
C LEU A 284 -9.20 8.09 15.65
N VAL A 285 -10.53 8.16 15.65
CA VAL A 285 -11.39 7.77 16.79
C VAL A 285 -11.97 6.37 16.57
N GLU A 286 -12.46 6.07 15.38
CA GLU A 286 -13.12 4.80 15.06
C GLU A 286 -12.16 3.62 14.96
N LEU A 287 -10.90 3.88 14.56
CA LEU A 287 -9.84 2.87 14.38
C LEU A 287 -10.28 1.74 13.44
N SER A 288 -10.98 2.09 12.37
CA SER A 288 -11.58 1.14 11.45
C SER A 288 -10.54 0.56 10.49
N ASP A 289 -10.60 -0.75 10.28
CA ASP A 289 -9.90 -1.50 9.24
C ASP A 289 -10.86 -1.94 8.11
N LYS A 290 -12.06 -1.35 8.05
CA LYS A 290 -13.07 -1.72 7.05
C LYS A 290 -12.56 -1.51 5.63
N PRO A 291 -12.68 -2.53 4.76
CA PRO A 291 -12.30 -2.41 3.36
C PRO A 291 -13.26 -1.49 2.59
N ALA A 292 -12.77 -0.91 1.48
CA ALA A 292 -13.64 -0.38 0.44
C ALA A 292 -14.22 -1.55 -0.39
N PHE A 293 -15.46 -1.42 -0.85
CA PHE A 293 -16.19 -2.32 -1.79
C PHE A 293 -15.74 -3.78 -1.81
#